data_409d7e519b0d38a40b2024ba95b39b64
#
_entry.id   409d7e519b0d38a40b2024ba95b39b64
#
_cell.length_a   1.000
_cell.length_b   1.000
_cell.length_c   1.000
_cell.angle_alpha   90.00
_cell.angle_beta   90.00
_cell.angle_gamma   90.00
#
_symmetry.space_group_name_H-M   'P 1'
#
loop_
_entity.id
_entity.type
_entity.pdbx_description
1 polymer ?
#
loop_
_entity_poly.entity_id
_entity_poly.type
_entity_poly.pdbx_seq_one_letter_code
_entity_poly.pdbx_strand_id
1 'polypeptide(L)'
;RALAMETDIILMDEPFGALDALTREKMNLEILRIWQETQKTILFVTHGIQEAVFLADRVIVLSARPARMVAAIEVNLPRPRTMEIKAEKEFGKLCLEIYRLLEEK
;
A
#
# COMPACT_ATOMS: atom_id res chain seq x y z
N ARG A 1 17.68 19.24 -1.73
CA ARG A 1 17.47 20.22 -2.75
C ARG A 1 16.07 20.78 -2.75
N ALA A 2 15.95 22.01 -3.15
CA ALA A 2 14.67 22.67 -3.17
C ALA A 2 13.66 21.95 -4.06
N LEU A 3 14.12 21.38 -5.15
CA LEU A 3 13.21 20.67 -6.06
C LEU A 3 12.50 19.51 -5.40
N ALA A 4 13.23 18.78 -4.55
CA ALA A 4 12.61 17.65 -3.88
C ALA A 4 11.49 18.10 -2.97
N MET A 5 11.64 19.26 -2.39
CA MET A 5 10.64 19.78 -1.47
C MET A 5 9.37 20.26 -2.17
N GLU A 6 9.47 20.50 -3.48
CA GLU A 6 8.31 20.98 -4.23
C GLU A 6 7.58 19.85 -4.92
N THR A 7 8.06 18.61 -4.74
CA THR A 7 7.43 17.45 -5.36
C THR A 7 6.17 17.09 -4.58
N ASP A 8 5.10 16.86 -5.32
CA ASP A 8 3.84 16.44 -4.72
C ASP A 8 3.70 14.91 -4.67
N ILE A 9 4.67 14.20 -5.22
CA ILE A 9 4.63 12.74 -5.27
C ILE A 9 5.85 12.18 -4.57
N ILE A 10 5.62 11.24 -3.67
CA ILE A 10 6.68 10.53 -2.96
C ILE A 10 6.69 9.09 -3.45
N LEU A 11 7.85 8.63 -3.92
CA LEU A 11 8.00 7.25 -4.37
C LEU A 11 8.72 6.44 -3.31
N MET A 12 8.12 5.32 -2.90
CA MET A 12 8.72 4.40 -1.96
C MET A 12 8.71 3.01 -2.58
N ASP A 13 9.89 2.45 -2.78
CA ASP A 13 10.05 1.17 -3.47
C ASP A 13 10.50 0.12 -2.48
N GLU A 14 9.55 -0.68 -1.99
CA GLU A 14 9.77 -1.75 -1.02
C GLU A 14 10.63 -1.28 0.16
N PRO A 15 10.22 -0.17 0.80
CA PRO A 15 11.11 0.44 1.79
C PRO A 15 11.31 -0.40 3.05
N PHE A 16 10.41 -1.36 3.32
CA PHE A 16 10.47 -2.13 4.56
C PHE A 16 10.72 -3.61 4.34
N GLY A 17 11.26 -3.96 3.17
CA GLY A 17 11.38 -5.38 2.82
C GLY A 17 12.24 -6.20 3.77
N ALA A 18 13.26 -5.57 4.38
CA ALA A 18 14.19 -6.29 5.25
C ALA A 18 13.80 -6.25 6.72
N LEU A 19 12.72 -5.56 7.07
CA LEU A 19 12.31 -5.42 8.46
C LEU A 19 11.46 -6.59 8.92
N ASP A 20 11.47 -6.85 10.22
CA ASP A 20 10.60 -7.87 10.78
C ASP A 20 9.15 -7.38 10.79
N ALA A 21 8.23 -8.31 11.09
CA ALA A 21 6.80 -8.02 10.95
C ALA A 21 6.36 -6.88 11.86
N LEU A 22 6.79 -6.89 13.10
CA LEU A 22 6.34 -5.88 14.05
C LEU A 22 6.87 -4.50 13.70
N THR A 23 8.13 -4.43 13.33
CA THR A 23 8.73 -3.15 12.94
C THR A 23 8.08 -2.62 11.67
N ARG A 24 7.78 -3.53 10.74
CA ARG A 24 7.11 -3.13 9.51
C ARG A 24 5.73 -2.53 9.79
N GLU A 25 5.00 -3.12 10.73
CA GLU A 25 3.69 -2.57 11.07
C GLU A 25 3.80 -1.17 11.66
N LYS A 26 4.80 -0.95 12.50
CA LYS A 26 5.02 0.37 13.07
C LYS A 26 5.36 1.39 11.98
N MET A 27 6.16 0.97 11.01
CA MET A 27 6.53 1.86 9.92
C MET A 27 5.35 2.15 9.01
N ASN A 28 4.45 1.18 8.84
CA ASN A 28 3.25 1.41 8.05
C ASN A 28 2.37 2.48 8.70
N LEU A 29 2.24 2.44 10.02
CA LEU A 29 1.50 3.48 10.73
C LEU A 29 2.16 4.84 10.56
N GLU A 30 3.48 4.86 10.53
CA GLU A 30 4.22 6.10 10.31
C GLU A 30 3.96 6.67 8.92
N ILE A 31 3.87 5.81 7.91
CA ILE A 31 3.56 6.24 6.56
C ILE A 31 2.17 6.88 6.51
N LEU A 32 1.20 6.27 7.20
CA LEU A 32 -0.14 6.85 7.24
C LEU A 32 -0.12 8.23 7.90
N ARG A 33 0.67 8.38 8.96
CA ARG A 33 0.80 9.66 9.64
C ARG A 33 1.41 10.71 8.71
N ILE A 34 2.46 10.34 8.00
CA ILE A 34 3.12 11.26 7.07
C ILE A 34 2.15 11.68 5.97
N TRP A 35 1.40 10.72 5.43
CA TRP A 35 0.43 11.06 4.40
C TRP A 35 -0.63 12.01 4.93
N GLN A 36 -1.13 11.74 6.14
CA GLN A 36 -2.17 12.57 6.71
C GLN A 36 -1.70 14.01 6.93
N GLU A 37 -0.44 14.17 7.31
CA GLU A 37 0.11 15.48 7.58
C GLU A 37 0.46 16.26 6.31
N THR A 38 0.97 15.55 5.31
CA THR A 38 1.47 16.21 4.11
C THR A 38 0.45 16.26 2.97
N GLN A 39 -0.46 15.29 2.94
CA GLN A 39 -1.46 15.14 1.87
C GLN A 39 -0.85 15.00 0.50
N LYS A 40 0.38 14.53 0.45
CA LYS A 40 1.05 14.29 -0.82
C LYS A 40 0.65 12.92 -1.36
N THR A 41 0.77 12.75 -2.67
CA THR A 41 0.52 11.48 -3.29
C THR A 41 1.73 10.57 -3.03
N ILE A 42 1.46 9.37 -2.54
CA ILE A 42 2.52 8.41 -2.27
C ILE A 42 2.34 7.22 -3.19
N LEU A 43 3.38 6.91 -3.95
CA LEU A 43 3.42 5.72 -4.78
C LEU A 43 4.28 4.69 -4.06
N PHE A 44 3.63 3.64 -3.56
CA PHE A 44 4.27 2.68 -2.67
C PHE A 44 4.33 1.32 -3.36
N VAL A 45 5.53 0.83 -3.61
CA VAL A 45 5.74 -0.45 -4.29
C VAL A 45 6.06 -1.50 -3.25
N THR A 46 5.30 -2.60 -3.25
CA THR A 46 5.48 -3.65 -2.27
C THR A 46 5.01 -4.98 -2.82
N HIS A 47 5.57 -6.07 -2.28
CA HIS A 47 5.07 -7.42 -2.56
C HIS A 47 4.09 -7.87 -1.49
N GLY A 48 3.85 -7.06 -0.46
CA GLY A 48 2.96 -7.42 0.62
C GLY A 48 1.53 -7.02 0.33
N ILE A 49 0.64 -8.01 0.18
CA ILE A 49 -0.74 -7.74 -0.14
C ILE A 49 -1.43 -6.97 0.99
N GLN A 50 -1.26 -7.42 2.23
CA GLN A 50 -1.89 -6.74 3.35
C GLN A 50 -1.38 -5.32 3.53
N GLU A 51 -0.08 -5.14 3.31
CA GLU A 51 0.51 -3.82 3.40
C GLU A 51 -0.10 -2.88 2.37
N ALA A 52 -0.26 -3.36 1.14
CA ALA A 52 -0.83 -2.54 0.08
C ALA A 52 -2.26 -2.13 0.42
N VAL A 53 -3.08 -3.08 0.88
CA VAL A 53 -4.47 -2.78 1.21
C VAL A 53 -4.56 -1.84 2.41
N PHE A 54 -3.67 -2.04 3.38
CA PHE A 54 -3.71 -1.22 4.59
C PHE A 54 -3.38 0.24 4.30
N LEU A 55 -2.47 0.49 3.36
CA LEU A 55 -1.97 1.84 3.11
C LEU A 55 -2.73 2.57 2.02
N ALA A 56 -3.19 1.88 0.99
CA ALA A 56 -3.55 2.52 -0.26
C ALA A 56 -5.00 2.98 -0.35
N ASP A 57 -5.23 3.99 -1.18
CA ASP A 57 -6.56 4.30 -1.69
C ASP A 57 -6.85 3.46 -2.90
N ARG A 58 -5.83 3.08 -3.63
CA ARG A 58 -5.96 2.27 -4.84
C ARG A 58 -4.75 1.37 -4.96
N VAL A 59 -4.99 0.11 -5.27
CA VAL A 59 -3.92 -0.86 -5.47
C VAL A 59 -3.85 -1.23 -6.93
N ILE A 60 -2.69 -1.07 -7.53
CA ILE A 60 -2.45 -1.47 -8.91
C ILE A 60 -1.74 -2.81 -8.88
N VAL A 61 -2.35 -3.80 -9.50
CA VAL A 61 -1.79 -5.15 -9.55
C VAL A 61 -1.06 -5.32 -10.87
N LEU A 62 0.21 -5.71 -10.79
CA LEU A 62 1.06 -5.88 -11.97
C LEU A 62 1.40 -7.34 -12.17
N SER A 63 1.48 -7.75 -13.43
CA SER A 63 1.99 -9.08 -13.75
C SER A 63 3.50 -9.08 -13.63
N ALA A 64 4.08 -10.29 -13.49
CA ALA A 64 5.51 -10.40 -13.29
C ALA A 64 6.29 -10.20 -14.58
N ARG A 65 5.83 -10.85 -15.66
CA ARG A 65 6.63 -10.85 -16.91
C ARG A 65 5.72 -11.00 -18.10
N PRO A 66 5.67 -10.01 -18.98
CA PRO A 66 6.22 -8.68 -18.77
C PRO A 66 5.38 -7.90 -17.77
N ALA A 67 5.96 -6.92 -17.15
CA ALA A 67 5.23 -6.12 -16.19
C ALA A 67 4.15 -5.32 -16.91
N ARG A 68 2.90 -5.55 -16.53
CA ARG A 68 1.77 -4.82 -17.09
C ARG A 68 0.67 -4.78 -16.06
N MET A 69 -0.18 -3.80 -16.18
CA MET A 69 -1.28 -3.66 -15.23
C MET A 69 -2.32 -4.75 -15.48
N VAL A 70 -2.59 -5.53 -14.45
CA VAL A 70 -3.61 -6.56 -14.48
C VAL A 70 -4.94 -6.00 -14.00
N ALA A 71 -4.91 -5.19 -12.95
CA ALA A 71 -6.13 -4.65 -12.37
C ALA A 71 -5.80 -3.44 -11.52
N ALA A 72 -6.80 -2.59 -11.33
CA ALA A 72 -6.73 -1.46 -10.40
C ALA A 72 -7.89 -1.65 -9.41
N ILE A 73 -7.55 -1.81 -8.14
CA ILE A 73 -8.52 -2.11 -7.10
C ILE A 73 -8.71 -0.88 -6.22
N GLU A 74 -9.94 -0.40 -6.11
CA GLU A 74 -10.25 0.70 -5.20
C GLU A 74 -10.36 0.16 -3.78
N VAL A 75 -9.69 0.83 -2.85
CA VAL A 75 -9.72 0.42 -1.46
C VAL A 75 -10.60 1.41 -0.70
N ASN A 76 -11.85 1.03 -0.47
CA ASN A 76 -12.84 1.91 0.14
C ASN A 76 -12.92 1.73 1.65
N LEU A 77 -11.82 1.41 2.28
CA LEU A 77 -11.76 1.31 3.72
C LEU A 77 -11.69 2.71 4.33
N PRO A 78 -12.39 2.93 5.45
CA PRO A 78 -12.41 4.27 6.04
C PRO A 78 -11.04 4.70 6.57
N ARG A 79 -10.86 5.99 6.62
CA ARG A 79 -9.67 6.59 7.22
C ARG A 79 -10.12 7.44 8.41
N PRO A 80 -9.27 7.61 9.42
CA PRO A 80 -7.92 7.07 9.52
C PRO A 80 -7.93 5.57 9.77
N ARG A 81 -6.91 4.89 9.24
CA ARG A 81 -6.84 3.44 9.37
C ARG A 81 -5.99 3.05 10.57
N THR A 82 -6.46 2.07 11.31
CA THR A 82 -5.77 1.57 12.49
C THR A 82 -5.51 0.08 12.31
N MET A 83 -4.72 -0.48 13.20
CA MET A 83 -4.42 -1.92 13.11
C MET A 83 -5.69 -2.77 13.19
N GLU A 84 -6.71 -2.27 13.88
CA GLU A 84 -7.96 -3.01 14.01
C GLU A 84 -8.67 -3.24 12.69
N ILE A 85 -8.41 -2.39 11.70
CA ILE A 85 -9.09 -2.53 10.42
C ILE A 85 -8.68 -3.83 9.72
N LYS A 86 -7.55 -4.39 10.09
CA LYS A 86 -7.10 -5.65 9.50
C LYS A 86 -7.98 -6.82 9.90
N ALA A 87 -8.77 -6.67 10.95
CA ALA A 87 -9.70 -7.69 11.37
C ALA A 87 -11.06 -7.57 10.71
N GLU A 88 -11.28 -6.49 9.95
CA GLU A 88 -12.55 -6.27 9.29
C GLU A 88 -12.72 -7.19 8.09
N LYS A 89 -13.98 -7.59 7.86
CA LYS A 89 -14.27 -8.49 6.75
C LYS A 89 -13.86 -7.88 5.40
N GLU A 90 -14.09 -6.60 5.22
CA GLU A 90 -13.78 -5.96 3.93
C GLU A 90 -12.29 -5.97 3.67
N PHE A 91 -11.47 -5.82 4.70
CA PHE A 91 -10.04 -5.89 4.54
C PHE A 91 -9.63 -7.26 3.98
N GLY A 92 -10.16 -8.31 4.58
CA GLY A 92 -9.86 -9.67 4.14
C GLY A 92 -10.32 -9.94 2.71
N LYS A 93 -11.49 -9.42 2.34
CA LYS A 93 -12.00 -9.62 1.00
C LYS A 93 -11.09 -8.97 -0.05
N LEU A 94 -10.62 -7.77 0.23
CA LEU A 94 -9.72 -7.08 -0.69
C LEU A 94 -8.41 -7.83 -0.83
N CYS A 95 -7.87 -8.31 0.27
CA CYS A 95 -6.63 -9.07 0.23
C CYS A 95 -6.78 -10.33 -0.60
N LEU A 96 -7.89 -11.03 -0.43
CA LEU A 96 -8.14 -12.26 -1.17
C LEU A 96 -8.31 -11.98 -2.65
N GLU A 97 -9.00 -10.92 -2.99
CA GLU A 97 -9.19 -10.54 -4.38
C GLU A 97 -7.85 -10.29 -5.06
N ILE A 98 -6.98 -9.56 -4.40
CA ILE A 98 -5.65 -9.25 -4.95
C ILE A 98 -4.83 -10.52 -5.06
N TYR A 99 -4.89 -11.37 -4.03
CA TYR A 99 -4.15 -12.62 -4.04
C TYR A 99 -4.52 -13.47 -5.26
N ARG A 100 -5.82 -13.56 -5.54
CA ARG A 100 -6.27 -14.36 -6.67
C ARG A 100 -5.83 -13.77 -8.00
N LEU A 101 -5.82 -12.47 -8.12
CA LEU A 101 -5.33 -11.83 -9.33
C LEU A 101 -3.86 -12.15 -9.57
N LEU A 102 -3.07 -12.15 -8.51
CA LEU A 102 -1.66 -12.49 -8.62
C LEU A 102 -1.45 -13.97 -8.93
N GLU A 103 -2.30 -14.82 -8.35
CA GLU A 103 -2.19 -16.26 -8.54
C GLU A 103 -2.46 -16.68 -9.97
N GLU A 104 -3.31 -15.93 -10.66
CA GLU A 104 -3.66 -16.27 -12.03
C GLU A 104 -2.56 -15.94 -13.01
N LYS A 105 -1.46 -15.34 -12.55
CA LYS A 105 -0.33 -15.03 -13.40
C LYS A 105 0.74 -16.11 -13.28
#